data_86cf4e1ddd10f55f1c633bc0f6010e05
#
_entry.id   86cf4e1ddd10f55f1c633bc0f6010e05
#
_cell.length_a   1.000
_cell.length_b   1.000
_cell.length_c   1.000
_cell.angle_alpha   90.00
_cell.angle_beta   90.00
_cell.angle_gamma   90.00
#
_symmetry.space_group_name_H-M   'P 1'
#
loop_
_entity.id
_entity.type
_entity.pdbx_description
1 polymer ?
#
loop_
_entity_poly.entity_id
_entity_poly.type
_entity_poly.pdbx_seq_one_letter_code
_entity_poly.pdbx_strand_id
1 'polypeptide(L)'
;MIRKVVAGVSLVLLCFSFAAAASKPNLVLITLDSARADRMGFLGAKGALTPNLDRLAGESIVFEHAYAQAPASVVSHSTILSGAYPQSTGMSEIGGSLSSSLLYLPDLLKTQSYRTAAFVGSIDLDPWNGLAQGFDRGFQTYDAGFRPVIPGDARPPLTERRGDQVVARAVAWLDHNAQGQEQGQFFLWVQISDARAAGASYNSAITAADAAIGKLVSALQRGKIYGNTALIVAAAHGESLGAHGEDTHGVFLYDETIHVPLLIKLPESQPAAKPTTTRVTAKVRLVDIAPTLLEIAAIPVPSQLLGQSLLRIAKASGGSGSDQPVYSRSDLPQRGFGWSSLESWRAGKYLYIRAPKPELYDLTADPGATHNLAQSSKATLDTMAAQLDSFDRRFSGEAGKGSAELTSSEMQKLASLGYIGLQKSSASAAAVAGTDPKDKIATANKVIEATTLEQSKPDRAIAALDPIVSADPNLYLAQYALGVALARKAQYAEAAKHLHKAIELQPDSAWEHYEIGASLLKTGDFKTAIVHLEIATGRLPAFAPAHLSLAEAYEHTGRTEDAKRERSKGGQK
;
A
#
# COMPACT_ATOMS: atom_id res chain seq x y z
N MET A 1 19.06 -91.88 13.81
CA MET A 1 17.92 -91.04 13.38
C MET A 1 18.18 -89.62 13.81
N ILE A 2 18.69 -88.77 12.92
CA ILE A 2 18.99 -87.39 13.20
C ILE A 2 18.10 -86.58 12.31
N ARG A 3 17.13 -85.85 12.90
CA ARG A 3 16.27 -84.93 12.19
C ARG A 3 17.01 -83.56 12.06
N LYS A 4 17.26 -83.15 10.81
CA LYS A 4 17.72 -81.79 10.49
C LYS A 4 16.54 -80.80 10.55
N VAL A 5 16.63 -79.84 11.41
CA VAL A 5 15.73 -78.70 11.41
C VAL A 5 16.37 -77.61 10.52
N VAL A 6 15.71 -77.28 9.43
CA VAL A 6 16.09 -76.13 8.58
C VAL A 6 15.30 -74.89 9.05
N ALA A 7 15.99 -73.95 9.64
CA ALA A 7 15.42 -72.62 10.00
C ALA A 7 15.47 -71.73 8.78
N GLY A 8 14.28 -71.39 8.20
CA GLY A 8 14.13 -70.40 7.15
C GLY A 8 14.13 -68.99 7.76
N VAL A 9 15.13 -68.22 7.44
CA VAL A 9 15.17 -66.80 7.77
C VAL A 9 14.45 -66.02 6.65
N SER A 10 13.22 -65.55 6.92
CA SER A 10 12.50 -64.66 6.03
C SER A 10 13.02 -63.20 6.22
N LEU A 11 13.79 -62.72 5.26
CA LEU A 11 14.26 -61.34 5.21
C LEU A 11 13.10 -60.47 4.71
N VAL A 12 12.41 -59.75 5.63
CA VAL A 12 11.42 -58.76 5.27
C VAL A 12 12.16 -57.47 4.89
N LEU A 13 12.27 -57.19 3.58
CA LEU A 13 12.72 -55.91 3.06
C LEU A 13 11.60 -54.87 3.32
N LEU A 14 11.75 -54.07 4.36
CA LEU A 14 11.00 -52.81 4.53
C LEU A 14 11.49 -51.82 3.48
N CYS A 15 10.77 -51.69 2.36
CA CYS A 15 10.90 -50.57 1.45
C CYS A 15 10.39 -49.29 2.15
N PHE A 16 11.27 -48.56 2.81
CA PHE A 16 11.00 -47.18 3.15
C PHE A 16 10.95 -46.38 1.84
N SER A 17 9.74 -46.17 1.31
CA SER A 17 9.50 -45.16 0.32
C SER A 17 9.77 -43.81 1.00
N PHE A 18 10.97 -43.25 0.83
CA PHE A 18 11.19 -41.84 1.05
C PHE A 18 10.31 -41.12 0.05
N ALA A 19 9.10 -40.74 0.46
CA ALA A 19 8.37 -39.71 -0.22
C ALA A 19 9.29 -38.47 -0.18
N ALA A 20 9.94 -38.14 -1.29
CA ALA A 20 10.69 -36.93 -1.42
C ALA A 20 9.71 -35.79 -1.02
N ALA A 21 9.99 -35.15 0.09
CA ALA A 21 9.20 -34.00 0.50
C ALA A 21 9.19 -33.05 -0.68
N ALA A 22 8.00 -32.77 -1.23
CA ALA A 22 7.86 -31.87 -2.37
C ALA A 22 8.54 -30.57 -1.99
N SER A 23 9.51 -30.13 -2.79
CA SER A 23 10.24 -28.89 -2.51
C SER A 23 9.23 -27.75 -2.45
N LYS A 24 9.30 -26.95 -1.39
CA LYS A 24 8.44 -25.77 -1.26
C LYS A 24 8.61 -24.89 -2.52
N PRO A 25 7.54 -24.33 -3.07
CA PRO A 25 7.65 -23.50 -4.28
C PRO A 25 8.29 -22.14 -3.98
N ASN A 26 8.85 -21.50 -4.99
CA ASN A 26 9.12 -20.07 -4.96
C ASN A 26 7.81 -19.30 -5.01
N LEU A 27 7.78 -18.13 -4.38
CA LEU A 27 6.63 -17.24 -4.34
C LEU A 27 7.00 -15.92 -4.99
N VAL A 28 6.25 -15.49 -5.98
CA VAL A 28 6.39 -14.18 -6.61
C VAL A 28 5.06 -13.46 -6.51
N LEU A 29 5.09 -12.28 -5.89
CA LEU A 29 3.97 -11.34 -5.84
C LEU A 29 4.32 -10.14 -6.71
N ILE A 30 3.51 -9.86 -7.71
CA ILE A 30 3.61 -8.65 -8.53
C ILE A 30 2.40 -7.79 -8.20
N THR A 31 2.65 -6.55 -7.79
CA THR A 31 1.59 -5.59 -7.55
C THR A 31 1.71 -4.40 -8.49
N LEU A 32 0.56 -3.94 -9.00
CA LEU A 32 0.43 -2.77 -9.86
C LEU A 32 -0.27 -1.65 -9.09
N ASP A 33 0.17 -0.43 -9.23
CA ASP A 33 -0.60 0.73 -8.79
C ASP A 33 -1.48 1.26 -9.93
N SER A 34 -2.61 1.83 -9.57
CA SER A 34 -3.54 2.51 -10.49
C SER A 34 -4.00 1.65 -11.68
N ALA A 35 -4.01 0.31 -11.56
CA ALA A 35 -4.36 -0.56 -12.67
C ALA A 35 -5.81 -1.07 -12.55
N ARG A 36 -6.69 -0.57 -13.41
CA ARG A 36 -8.12 -0.92 -13.47
C ARG A 36 -8.35 -2.31 -14.05
N ALA A 37 -9.30 -3.04 -13.49
CA ALA A 37 -9.72 -4.35 -14.01
C ALA A 37 -10.24 -4.27 -15.45
N ASP A 38 -11.00 -3.22 -15.80
CA ASP A 38 -11.59 -3.03 -17.13
C ASP A 38 -10.56 -2.70 -18.24
N ARG A 39 -9.28 -2.60 -17.91
CA ARG A 39 -8.18 -2.42 -18.88
C ARG A 39 -7.40 -3.70 -19.16
N MET A 40 -7.72 -4.80 -18.48
CA MET A 40 -7.04 -6.09 -18.65
C MET A 40 -7.72 -6.92 -19.75
N GLY A 41 -6.95 -7.38 -20.74
CA GLY A 41 -7.47 -8.20 -21.83
C GLY A 41 -8.09 -9.50 -21.33
N PHE A 42 -7.47 -10.17 -20.36
CA PHE A 42 -8.00 -11.38 -19.75
C PHE A 42 -9.31 -11.19 -18.95
N LEU A 43 -9.70 -9.93 -18.65
CA LEU A 43 -10.99 -9.55 -18.07
C LEU A 43 -11.96 -8.95 -19.10
N GLY A 44 -11.61 -8.97 -20.40
CA GLY A 44 -12.48 -8.58 -21.49
C GLY A 44 -12.20 -7.20 -22.09
N ALA A 45 -11.15 -6.50 -21.68
CA ALA A 45 -10.74 -5.26 -22.31
C ALA A 45 -10.38 -5.46 -23.80
N LYS A 46 -10.80 -4.52 -24.62
CA LYS A 46 -10.46 -4.52 -26.06
C LYS A 46 -9.19 -3.71 -26.30
N GLY A 47 -8.43 -4.05 -27.37
CA GLY A 47 -7.27 -3.26 -27.80
C GLY A 47 -5.90 -3.82 -27.43
N ALA A 48 -5.83 -5.06 -26.94
CA ALA A 48 -4.56 -5.80 -26.66
C ALA A 48 -3.54 -5.01 -25.81
N LEU A 49 -4.01 -4.36 -24.75
CA LEU A 49 -3.14 -3.58 -23.84
C LEU A 49 -2.22 -4.45 -23.00
N THR A 50 -2.60 -5.71 -22.72
CA THR A 50 -1.95 -6.59 -21.74
C THR A 50 -1.62 -7.98 -22.29
N PRO A 51 -0.92 -8.10 -23.44
CA PRO A 51 -0.71 -9.41 -24.10
C PRO A 51 0.13 -10.39 -23.26
N ASN A 52 1.00 -9.94 -22.39
CA ASN A 52 1.80 -10.80 -21.51
C ASN A 52 0.96 -11.32 -20.34
N LEU A 53 0.15 -10.47 -19.73
CA LEU A 53 -0.81 -10.86 -18.70
C LEU A 53 -1.91 -11.78 -19.25
N ASP A 54 -2.39 -11.53 -20.48
CA ASP A 54 -3.39 -12.38 -21.15
C ASP A 54 -2.85 -13.79 -21.38
N ARG A 55 -1.56 -13.91 -21.78
CA ARG A 55 -0.89 -15.21 -21.91
C ARG A 55 -0.74 -15.89 -20.55
N LEU A 56 -0.31 -15.17 -19.52
CA LEU A 56 -0.17 -15.69 -18.17
C LEU A 56 -1.52 -16.15 -17.59
N ALA A 57 -2.60 -15.41 -17.88
CA ALA A 57 -3.96 -15.77 -17.46
C ALA A 57 -4.43 -17.10 -18.06
N GLY A 58 -3.95 -17.47 -19.26
CA GLY A 58 -4.25 -18.75 -19.89
C GLY A 58 -3.77 -19.98 -19.12
N GLU A 59 -2.83 -19.81 -18.21
CA GLU A 59 -2.30 -20.88 -17.33
C GLU A 59 -2.54 -20.61 -15.83
N SER A 60 -3.38 -19.61 -15.52
CA SER A 60 -3.65 -19.12 -14.17
C SER A 60 -5.12 -19.31 -13.78
N ILE A 61 -5.38 -19.18 -12.48
CA ILE A 61 -6.72 -18.95 -11.95
C ILE A 61 -6.96 -17.44 -12.06
N VAL A 62 -8.00 -17.05 -12.77
CA VAL A 62 -8.42 -15.65 -12.95
C VAL A 62 -9.60 -15.37 -12.04
N PHE A 63 -9.51 -14.29 -11.24
CA PHE A 63 -10.60 -13.80 -10.41
C PHE A 63 -11.26 -12.62 -11.10
N GLU A 64 -12.54 -12.79 -11.48
CA GLU A 64 -13.25 -11.77 -12.26
C GLU A 64 -13.66 -10.56 -11.42
N HIS A 65 -13.84 -10.77 -10.11
CA HIS A 65 -14.33 -9.76 -9.18
C HIS A 65 -13.42 -9.67 -7.94
N ALA A 66 -12.22 -9.12 -8.13
CA ALA A 66 -11.29 -8.84 -7.05
C ALA A 66 -11.34 -7.37 -6.63
N TYR A 67 -11.34 -7.11 -5.32
CA TYR A 67 -11.53 -5.76 -4.78
C TYR A 67 -10.46 -5.38 -3.78
N ALA A 68 -9.97 -4.14 -3.92
CA ALA A 68 -9.08 -3.51 -2.96
C ALA A 68 -9.85 -3.04 -1.71
N GLN A 69 -9.18 -3.01 -0.56
CA GLN A 69 -9.74 -2.54 0.69
C GLN A 69 -9.52 -1.03 0.89
N ALA A 70 -8.71 -0.41 0.04
CA ALA A 70 -8.51 1.04 0.00
C ALA A 70 -8.13 1.48 -1.41
N PRO A 71 -8.48 2.71 -1.82
CA PRO A 71 -8.12 3.25 -3.14
C PRO A 71 -6.75 3.93 -3.13
N ALA A 72 -5.76 3.39 -2.39
CA ALA A 72 -4.45 4.02 -2.20
C ALA A 72 -3.33 2.99 -2.02
N SER A 73 -2.15 3.29 -2.56
CA SER A 73 -1.01 2.38 -2.65
C SER A 73 -0.56 1.85 -1.30
N VAL A 74 -0.15 2.72 -0.38
CA VAL A 74 0.42 2.33 0.92
C VAL A 74 -0.55 1.49 1.74
N VAL A 75 -1.83 1.91 1.80
CA VAL A 75 -2.87 1.23 2.57
C VAL A 75 -3.19 -0.14 1.98
N SER A 76 -3.34 -0.23 0.66
CA SER A 76 -3.61 -1.51 -0.02
C SER A 76 -2.45 -2.49 0.10
N HIS A 77 -1.20 -2.03 -0.07
CA HIS A 77 -0.04 -2.91 0.10
C HIS A 77 0.12 -3.38 1.55
N SER A 78 -0.19 -2.54 2.54
CA SER A 78 -0.21 -2.98 3.94
C SER A 78 -1.23 -4.10 4.16
N THR A 79 -2.41 -4.00 3.54
CA THR A 79 -3.45 -5.05 3.57
C THR A 79 -3.00 -6.34 2.87
N ILE A 80 -2.42 -6.22 1.68
CA ILE A 80 -1.92 -7.37 0.89
C ILE A 80 -0.87 -8.16 1.66
N LEU A 81 0.10 -7.46 2.27
CA LEU A 81 1.25 -8.09 2.93
C LEU A 81 0.97 -8.51 4.38
N SER A 82 -0.08 -8.00 5.01
CA SER A 82 -0.43 -8.37 6.39
C SER A 82 -1.64 -9.30 6.48
N GLY A 83 -2.50 -9.37 5.46
CA GLY A 83 -3.78 -10.06 5.55
C GLY A 83 -4.72 -9.42 6.58
N ALA A 84 -4.57 -8.12 6.86
CA ALA A 84 -5.39 -7.34 7.78
C ALA A 84 -6.12 -6.20 7.04
N TYR A 85 -7.23 -5.74 7.60
CA TYR A 85 -7.97 -4.61 7.04
C TYR A 85 -7.28 -3.27 7.35
N PRO A 86 -7.52 -2.21 6.54
CA PRO A 86 -6.86 -0.91 6.66
C PRO A 86 -6.80 -0.33 8.06
N GLN A 87 -7.93 -0.39 8.80
CA GLN A 87 -8.04 0.15 10.16
C GLN A 87 -7.12 -0.49 11.19
N SER A 88 -6.55 -1.67 10.89
CA SER A 88 -5.66 -2.41 11.80
C SER A 88 -4.19 -2.30 11.42
N THR A 89 -3.86 -1.75 10.24
CA THR A 89 -2.48 -1.78 9.72
C THR A 89 -1.58 -0.68 10.29
N GLY A 90 -2.16 0.42 10.76
CA GLY A 90 -1.43 1.63 11.16
C GLY A 90 -1.04 2.54 10.01
N MET A 91 -1.46 2.19 8.79
CA MET A 91 -1.17 2.95 7.58
C MET A 91 -2.39 3.80 7.17
N SER A 92 -2.11 4.93 6.55
CA SER A 92 -3.10 5.81 5.94
C SER A 92 -2.59 6.32 4.59
N GLU A 93 -3.44 7.02 3.84
CA GLU A 93 -3.11 7.58 2.52
C GLU A 93 -2.00 8.65 2.59
N ILE A 94 -1.85 9.29 3.74
CA ILE A 94 -0.80 10.28 4.01
C ILE A 94 0.41 9.68 4.74
N GLY A 95 0.51 8.34 4.77
CA GLY A 95 1.59 7.61 5.41
C GLY A 95 1.27 7.10 6.82
N GLY A 96 2.25 6.51 7.45
CA GLY A 96 2.14 5.92 8.78
C GLY A 96 3.28 4.98 9.10
N SER A 97 3.14 4.23 10.20
CA SER A 97 4.06 3.16 10.56
C SER A 97 3.30 1.85 10.66
N LEU A 98 3.78 0.83 9.95
CA LEU A 98 3.19 -0.50 10.01
C LEU A 98 3.25 -1.01 11.46
N SER A 99 2.10 -1.35 12.00
CA SER A 99 2.01 -1.80 13.40
C SER A 99 2.96 -2.96 13.67
N SER A 100 3.78 -2.84 14.71
CA SER A 100 4.76 -3.87 15.10
C SER A 100 4.10 -5.17 15.60
N SER A 101 2.87 -5.09 16.09
CA SER A 101 2.08 -6.23 16.56
C SER A 101 1.39 -6.99 15.42
N LEU A 102 1.38 -6.41 14.22
CA LEU A 102 0.70 -7.00 13.06
C LEU A 102 1.50 -8.18 12.51
N LEU A 103 0.81 -9.28 12.20
CA LEU A 103 1.41 -10.35 11.42
C LEU A 103 1.75 -9.82 10.03
N TYR A 104 2.94 -10.16 9.56
CA TYR A 104 3.44 -9.64 8.30
C TYR A 104 4.02 -10.78 7.47
N LEU A 105 3.54 -10.94 6.25
CA LEU A 105 3.85 -12.08 5.39
C LEU A 105 5.38 -12.30 5.21
N PRO A 106 6.21 -11.27 4.96
CA PRO A 106 7.65 -11.46 4.85
C PRO A 106 8.30 -12.00 6.12
N ASP A 107 7.85 -11.57 7.32
CA ASP A 107 8.34 -12.13 8.59
C ASP A 107 7.99 -13.61 8.69
N LEU A 108 6.73 -13.97 8.41
CA LEU A 108 6.27 -15.36 8.48
C LEU A 108 7.05 -16.26 7.50
N LEU A 109 7.26 -15.79 6.27
CA LEU A 109 8.02 -16.54 5.27
C LEU A 109 9.51 -16.67 5.63
N LYS A 110 10.11 -15.61 6.16
CA LYS A 110 11.50 -15.62 6.63
C LYS A 110 11.71 -16.64 7.75
N THR A 111 10.77 -16.77 8.70
CA THR A 111 10.84 -17.80 9.76
C THR A 111 10.75 -19.22 9.22
N GLN A 112 10.24 -19.40 8.00
CA GLN A 112 10.14 -20.66 7.28
C GLN A 112 11.28 -20.88 6.27
N SER A 113 12.38 -20.13 6.44
CA SER A 113 13.60 -20.18 5.63
C SER A 113 13.41 -19.77 4.17
N TYR A 114 12.38 -18.98 3.86
CA TYR A 114 12.31 -18.28 2.59
C TYR A 114 13.32 -17.12 2.58
N ARG A 115 14.07 -16.99 1.51
CA ARG A 115 14.78 -15.73 1.21
C ARG A 115 13.76 -14.71 0.73
N THR A 116 13.82 -13.51 1.28
CA THR A 116 12.78 -12.50 1.07
C THR A 116 13.37 -11.26 0.41
N ALA A 117 12.80 -10.85 -0.72
CA ALA A 117 13.22 -9.65 -1.44
C ALA A 117 12.03 -8.83 -1.92
N ALA A 118 12.18 -7.51 -1.89
CA ALA A 118 11.23 -6.54 -2.42
C ALA A 118 11.94 -5.54 -3.34
N PHE A 119 11.29 -5.23 -4.46
CA PHE A 119 11.72 -4.21 -5.42
C PHE A 119 10.53 -3.31 -5.71
N VAL A 120 10.60 -2.05 -5.30
CA VAL A 120 9.49 -1.12 -5.39
C VAL A 120 9.77 0.02 -6.37
N GLY A 121 8.71 0.50 -7.03
CA GLY A 121 8.74 1.51 -8.07
C GLY A 121 8.39 2.92 -7.61
N SER A 122 7.83 3.10 -6.39
CA SER A 122 7.43 4.39 -5.85
C SER A 122 8.07 4.69 -4.50
N ILE A 123 8.42 5.96 -4.28
CA ILE A 123 8.89 6.47 -2.98
C ILE A 123 7.83 6.28 -1.90
N ASP A 124 6.54 6.24 -2.23
CA ASP A 124 5.47 6.03 -1.27
C ASP A 124 5.67 4.74 -0.47
N LEU A 125 6.31 3.73 -1.08
CA LEU A 125 6.64 2.45 -0.46
C LEU A 125 8.08 2.36 0.05
N ASP A 126 8.83 3.47 0.07
CA ASP A 126 10.16 3.52 0.69
C ASP A 126 10.01 3.66 2.22
N PRO A 127 10.50 2.70 3.02
CA PRO A 127 10.37 2.76 4.47
C PRO A 127 11.27 3.80 5.13
N TRP A 128 12.24 4.33 4.41
CA TRP A 128 13.24 5.27 4.95
C TRP A 128 13.03 6.71 4.49
N ASN A 129 12.60 6.90 3.24
CA ASN A 129 12.43 8.21 2.60
C ASN A 129 11.00 8.47 2.13
N GLY A 130 10.06 7.55 2.39
CA GLY A 130 8.68 7.60 1.94
C GLY A 130 7.68 7.48 3.07
N LEU A 131 6.48 7.02 2.72
CA LEU A 131 5.33 6.98 3.62
C LEU A 131 5.13 5.63 4.31
N ALA A 132 5.97 4.61 4.01
CA ALA A 132 5.73 3.21 4.35
C ALA A 132 6.69 2.67 5.43
N GLN A 133 6.77 3.32 6.59
CA GLN A 133 7.64 2.86 7.67
C GLN A 133 7.31 1.43 8.10
N GLY A 134 8.34 0.59 8.21
CA GLY A 134 8.22 -0.81 8.62
C GLY A 134 7.88 -1.79 7.49
N PHE A 135 7.75 -1.33 6.24
CA PHE A 135 7.51 -2.22 5.10
C PHE A 135 8.73 -3.11 4.77
N ASP A 136 9.92 -2.68 5.14
CA ASP A 136 11.15 -3.48 5.03
C ASP A 136 11.23 -4.65 5.99
N ARG A 137 10.34 -4.69 7.00
CA ARG A 137 10.29 -5.76 8.01
C ARG A 137 10.15 -7.13 7.34
N GLY A 138 11.00 -8.08 7.76
CA GLY A 138 11.00 -9.43 7.23
C GLY A 138 11.69 -9.61 5.88
N PHE A 139 11.98 -8.55 5.14
CA PHE A 139 12.77 -8.64 3.92
C PHE A 139 14.27 -8.62 4.21
N GLN A 140 15.02 -9.50 3.54
CA GLN A 140 16.49 -9.52 3.56
C GLN A 140 17.06 -8.53 2.55
N THR A 141 16.34 -8.32 1.44
CA THR A 141 16.63 -7.29 0.45
C THR A 141 15.38 -6.44 0.28
N TYR A 142 15.47 -5.13 0.52
CA TYR A 142 14.42 -4.18 0.20
C TYR A 142 15.02 -3.09 -0.67
N ASP A 143 14.70 -3.13 -1.96
CA ASP A 143 15.25 -2.20 -2.94
C ASP A 143 14.30 -1.02 -3.14
N ALA A 144 14.50 0.03 -2.37
CA ALA A 144 13.88 1.33 -2.52
C ALA A 144 14.95 2.36 -2.95
N GLY A 145 15.63 3.00 -2.03
CA GLY A 145 16.75 3.91 -2.32
C GLY A 145 16.32 5.12 -3.14
N PHE A 146 15.13 5.62 -2.88
CA PHE A 146 14.61 6.85 -3.47
C PHE A 146 15.24 8.07 -2.81
N ARG A 147 15.16 9.20 -3.47
CA ARG A 147 15.57 10.51 -2.95
C ARG A 147 14.40 11.47 -3.08
N PRO A 148 13.82 11.91 -1.96
CA PRO A 148 12.85 13.00 -1.97
C PRO A 148 13.53 14.31 -2.41
N VAL A 149 12.76 15.28 -2.77
CA VAL A 149 13.28 16.63 -3.00
C VAL A 149 13.65 17.24 -1.66
N ILE A 150 14.92 17.64 -1.51
CA ILE A 150 15.44 18.27 -0.30
C ILE A 150 15.87 19.70 -0.66
N PRO A 151 15.41 20.73 0.07
CA PRO A 151 15.84 22.10 -0.18
C PRO A 151 17.36 22.24 -0.12
N GLY A 152 17.96 22.74 -1.21
CA GLY A 152 19.41 22.96 -1.30
C GLY A 152 20.23 21.72 -1.71
N ASP A 153 19.64 20.55 -1.91
CA ASP A 153 20.33 19.40 -2.50
C ASP A 153 20.42 19.58 -4.03
N ALA A 154 21.66 19.58 -4.56
CA ALA A 154 21.90 19.71 -6.00
C ALA A 154 21.61 18.42 -6.77
N ARG A 155 21.44 17.29 -6.08
CA ARG A 155 21.14 16.00 -6.73
C ARG A 155 19.69 15.99 -7.20
N PRO A 156 19.39 15.47 -8.40
CA PRO A 156 18.01 15.34 -8.84
C PRO A 156 17.23 14.38 -7.93
N PRO A 157 15.95 14.66 -7.69
CA PRO A 157 15.08 13.73 -6.96
C PRO A 157 14.92 12.43 -7.74
N LEU A 158 14.69 11.34 -7.01
CA LEU A 158 14.31 10.05 -7.55
C LEU A 158 13.12 9.55 -6.72
N THR A 159 11.92 9.86 -7.16
CA THR A 159 10.68 9.52 -6.44
C THR A 159 9.94 8.34 -7.07
N GLU A 160 10.22 8.06 -8.33
CA GLU A 160 9.61 6.95 -9.06
C GLU A 160 10.64 6.25 -9.96
N ARG A 161 10.39 4.96 -10.20
CA ARG A 161 11.11 4.13 -11.17
C ARG A 161 10.10 3.51 -12.11
N ARG A 162 10.42 3.47 -13.38
CA ARG A 162 9.62 2.74 -14.37
C ARG A 162 9.67 1.24 -14.06
N GLY A 163 8.59 0.52 -14.39
CA GLY A 163 8.47 -0.92 -14.13
C GLY A 163 9.58 -1.75 -14.79
N ASP A 164 10.08 -1.33 -15.96
CA ASP A 164 11.21 -2.01 -16.59
C ASP A 164 12.51 -1.88 -15.79
N GLN A 165 12.73 -0.77 -15.08
CA GLN A 165 13.88 -0.56 -14.19
C GLN A 165 13.73 -1.38 -12.89
N VAL A 166 12.53 -1.42 -12.32
CA VAL A 166 12.24 -2.24 -11.14
C VAL A 166 12.45 -3.72 -11.45
N VAL A 167 11.88 -4.19 -12.57
CA VAL A 167 12.03 -5.58 -13.02
C VAL A 167 13.48 -5.93 -13.33
N ALA A 168 14.24 -5.03 -13.96
CA ALA A 168 15.66 -5.28 -14.23
C ALA A 168 16.46 -5.52 -12.93
N ARG A 169 16.17 -4.80 -11.86
CA ARG A 169 16.80 -5.00 -10.55
C ARG A 169 16.36 -6.31 -9.90
N ALA A 170 15.08 -6.66 -9.97
CA ALA A 170 14.57 -7.94 -9.51
C ALA A 170 15.19 -9.13 -10.27
N VAL A 171 15.34 -9.02 -11.59
CA VAL A 171 16.01 -10.04 -12.42
C VAL A 171 17.48 -10.16 -12.07
N ALA A 172 18.20 -9.06 -11.88
CA ALA A 172 19.60 -9.11 -11.43
C ALA A 172 19.75 -9.81 -10.08
N TRP A 173 18.81 -9.60 -9.15
CA TRP A 173 18.77 -10.33 -7.89
C TRP A 173 18.51 -11.83 -8.09
N LEU A 174 17.58 -12.20 -8.98
CA LEU A 174 17.32 -13.60 -9.32
C LEU A 174 18.55 -14.28 -9.93
N ASP A 175 19.23 -13.62 -10.89
CA ASP A 175 20.41 -14.15 -11.56
C ASP A 175 21.59 -14.34 -10.58
N HIS A 176 21.82 -13.36 -9.69
CA HIS A 176 22.86 -13.46 -8.66
C HIS A 176 22.60 -14.64 -7.70
N ASN A 177 21.35 -14.82 -7.31
CA ASN A 177 20.96 -15.91 -6.41
C ASN A 177 20.96 -17.30 -7.09
N ALA A 178 20.76 -17.36 -8.40
CA ALA A 178 20.85 -18.61 -9.15
C ALA A 178 22.30 -19.10 -9.32
N GLN A 179 23.28 -18.18 -9.31
CA GLN A 179 24.71 -18.47 -9.46
C GLN A 179 25.42 -18.68 -8.11
N GLY A 180 24.80 -18.30 -6.99
CA GLY A 180 25.38 -18.35 -5.66
C GLY A 180 25.18 -19.69 -4.93
N GLN A 181 25.91 -19.87 -3.82
CA GLN A 181 25.80 -21.05 -2.93
C GLN A 181 24.50 -21.09 -2.12
N GLU A 182 23.70 -20.04 -2.14
CA GLU A 182 22.42 -19.95 -1.43
C GLU A 182 21.30 -20.58 -2.26
N GLN A 183 21.21 -21.91 -2.20
CA GLN A 183 20.08 -22.66 -2.75
C GLN A 183 18.93 -22.64 -1.75
N GLY A 184 17.72 -22.33 -2.21
CA GLY A 184 16.51 -22.34 -1.36
C GLY A 184 15.36 -21.58 -2.01
N GLN A 185 14.18 -21.75 -1.42
CA GLN A 185 12.97 -21.06 -1.85
C GLN A 185 13.08 -19.57 -1.55
N PHE A 186 12.41 -18.78 -2.37
CA PHE A 186 12.34 -17.32 -2.16
C PHE A 186 10.91 -16.79 -2.23
N PHE A 187 10.70 -15.66 -1.55
CA PHE A 187 9.58 -14.76 -1.74
C PHE A 187 10.11 -13.47 -2.37
N LEU A 188 9.59 -13.15 -3.54
CA LEU A 188 9.94 -11.94 -4.28
C LEU A 188 8.69 -11.09 -4.46
N TRP A 189 8.72 -9.88 -3.95
CA TRP A 189 7.70 -8.87 -4.20
C TRP A 189 8.24 -7.82 -5.18
N VAL A 190 7.50 -7.59 -6.27
CA VAL A 190 7.81 -6.57 -7.29
C VAL A 190 6.61 -5.64 -7.43
N GLN A 191 6.80 -4.37 -7.10
CA GLN A 191 5.76 -3.36 -7.25
C GLN A 191 6.07 -2.44 -8.43
N ILE A 192 5.06 -2.21 -9.28
CA ILE A 192 5.16 -1.45 -10.54
C ILE A 192 4.15 -0.29 -10.48
N SER A 193 4.64 0.95 -10.65
CA SER A 193 3.86 2.18 -10.55
C SER A 193 3.67 2.93 -11.88
N ASP A 194 3.96 2.31 -13.02
CA ASP A 194 3.95 2.97 -14.34
C ASP A 194 2.63 3.70 -14.66
N ALA A 195 1.49 3.19 -14.21
CA ALA A 195 0.20 3.81 -14.48
C ALA A 195 0.01 5.20 -13.81
N ARG A 196 0.87 5.56 -12.86
CA ARG A 196 0.95 6.90 -12.26
C ARG A 196 1.87 7.86 -12.98
N ALA A 197 2.70 7.37 -13.92
CA ALA A 197 3.75 8.17 -14.54
C ALA A 197 3.20 9.38 -15.31
N ALA A 198 3.61 10.57 -14.89
CA ALA A 198 3.23 11.83 -15.54
C ALA A 198 3.72 11.87 -17.00
N GLY A 199 2.82 12.19 -17.93
CA GLY A 199 3.15 12.44 -19.35
C GLY A 199 2.91 11.28 -20.31
N ALA A 200 2.64 10.06 -19.84
CA ALA A 200 2.16 8.97 -20.68
C ALA A 200 0.63 8.90 -20.66
N SER A 201 0.00 8.45 -21.75
CA SER A 201 -1.42 8.10 -21.67
C SER A 201 -1.59 6.88 -20.76
N TYR A 202 -2.66 6.82 -19.99
CA TYR A 202 -2.95 5.72 -19.08
C TYR A 202 -2.82 4.34 -19.75
N ASN A 203 -3.34 4.18 -20.97
CA ASN A 203 -3.24 2.93 -21.72
C ASN A 203 -1.78 2.57 -22.06
N SER A 204 -0.97 3.56 -22.43
CA SER A 204 0.47 3.33 -22.70
C SER A 204 1.22 2.88 -21.44
N ALA A 205 0.87 3.43 -20.29
CA ALA A 205 1.43 3.05 -19.01
C ALA A 205 1.05 1.61 -18.61
N ILE A 206 -0.20 1.20 -18.81
CA ILE A 206 -0.64 -0.20 -18.63
C ILE A 206 0.15 -1.14 -19.56
N THR A 207 0.33 -0.76 -20.83
CA THR A 207 1.13 -1.57 -21.77
C THR A 207 2.60 -1.67 -21.36
N ALA A 208 3.18 -0.61 -20.80
CA ALA A 208 4.56 -0.63 -20.29
C ALA A 208 4.69 -1.55 -19.08
N ALA A 209 3.75 -1.50 -18.15
CA ALA A 209 3.69 -2.39 -16.98
C ALA A 209 3.55 -3.86 -17.42
N ASP A 210 2.68 -4.16 -18.37
CA ASP A 210 2.52 -5.50 -18.94
C ASP A 210 3.83 -6.02 -19.58
N ALA A 211 4.52 -5.17 -20.34
CA ALA A 211 5.80 -5.52 -20.94
C ALA A 211 6.89 -5.79 -19.89
N ALA A 212 6.89 -5.04 -18.79
CA ALA A 212 7.81 -5.27 -17.66
C ALA A 212 7.53 -6.63 -16.99
N ILE A 213 6.25 -6.97 -16.75
CA ILE A 213 5.86 -8.28 -16.22
C ILE A 213 6.30 -9.40 -17.17
N GLY A 214 6.12 -9.24 -18.47
CA GLY A 214 6.58 -10.20 -19.48
C GLY A 214 8.08 -10.48 -19.40
N LYS A 215 8.91 -9.44 -19.12
CA LYS A 215 10.36 -9.61 -18.89
C LYS A 215 10.67 -10.44 -17.65
N LEU A 216 9.95 -10.21 -16.55
CA LEU A 216 10.13 -10.98 -15.31
C LEU A 216 9.75 -12.45 -15.50
N VAL A 217 8.59 -12.73 -16.12
CA VAL A 217 8.15 -14.09 -16.45
C VAL A 217 9.19 -14.79 -17.34
N SER A 218 9.69 -14.10 -18.37
CA SER A 218 10.74 -14.63 -19.24
C SER A 218 12.04 -14.92 -18.49
N ALA A 219 12.39 -14.13 -17.49
CA ALA A 219 13.58 -14.40 -16.65
C ALA A 219 13.41 -15.66 -15.80
N LEU A 220 12.24 -15.85 -15.18
CA LEU A 220 11.92 -17.06 -14.43
C LEU A 220 11.97 -18.33 -15.33
N GLN A 221 11.49 -18.22 -16.57
CA GLN A 221 11.53 -19.30 -17.55
C GLN A 221 12.98 -19.63 -17.97
N ARG A 222 13.78 -18.62 -18.30
CA ARG A 222 15.21 -18.82 -18.63
C ARG A 222 16.00 -19.43 -17.47
N GLY A 223 15.70 -19.02 -16.24
CA GLY A 223 16.27 -19.60 -15.01
C GLY A 223 15.78 -21.01 -14.68
N LYS A 224 14.85 -21.56 -15.46
CA LYS A 224 14.22 -22.89 -15.25
C LYS A 224 13.56 -23.04 -13.86
N ILE A 225 13.14 -21.92 -13.27
CA ILE A 225 12.48 -21.90 -11.96
C ILE A 225 10.97 -21.62 -12.07
N TYR A 226 10.50 -21.22 -13.25
CA TYR A 226 9.09 -20.87 -13.50
C TYR A 226 8.11 -21.99 -13.14
N GLY A 227 8.45 -23.26 -13.48
CA GLY A 227 7.60 -24.41 -13.17
C GLY A 227 7.38 -24.63 -11.67
N ASN A 228 8.39 -24.33 -10.83
CA ASN A 228 8.27 -24.43 -9.37
C ASN A 228 8.00 -23.06 -8.69
N THR A 229 7.46 -22.10 -9.43
CA THR A 229 7.11 -20.76 -8.90
C THR A 229 5.61 -20.55 -8.92
N ALA A 230 5.04 -20.22 -7.76
CA ALA A 230 3.72 -19.61 -7.70
C ALA A 230 3.86 -18.11 -7.99
N LEU A 231 2.98 -17.60 -8.86
CA LEU A 231 3.01 -16.21 -9.25
C LEU A 231 1.62 -15.60 -9.06
N ILE A 232 1.52 -14.55 -8.24
CA ILE A 232 0.31 -13.75 -8.05
C ILE A 232 0.54 -12.40 -8.69
N VAL A 233 -0.39 -11.97 -9.55
CA VAL A 233 -0.46 -10.60 -10.06
C VAL A 233 -1.74 -9.97 -9.57
N ALA A 234 -1.65 -8.81 -8.92
CA ALA A 234 -2.80 -8.03 -8.48
C ALA A 234 -2.52 -6.54 -8.65
N ALA A 235 -3.56 -5.71 -8.78
CA ALA A 235 -3.35 -4.29 -8.57
C ALA A 235 -3.72 -3.91 -7.13
N ALA A 236 -3.00 -2.93 -6.57
CA ALA A 236 -3.25 -2.41 -5.23
C ALA A 236 -4.54 -1.57 -5.21
N HIS A 237 -4.78 -0.81 -6.26
CA HIS A 237 -5.99 -0.03 -6.52
C HIS A 237 -6.11 0.28 -8.02
N GLY A 238 -7.26 0.80 -8.43
CA GLY A 238 -7.52 1.31 -9.77
C GLY A 238 -7.26 2.82 -9.90
N GLU A 239 -7.92 3.45 -10.88
CA GLU A 239 -7.77 4.87 -11.21
C GLU A 239 -9.12 5.41 -11.70
N SER A 240 -9.59 6.53 -11.18
CA SER A 240 -10.92 7.05 -11.52
C SER A 240 -10.99 7.62 -12.93
N LEU A 241 -9.96 8.32 -13.37
CA LEU A 241 -9.88 8.96 -14.72
C LEU A 241 -11.06 9.89 -15.01
N GLY A 242 -11.51 10.63 -13.99
CA GLY A 242 -12.63 11.58 -14.09
C GLY A 242 -14.01 10.95 -13.81
N ALA A 243 -14.12 9.64 -13.62
CA ALA A 243 -15.37 9.01 -13.24
C ALA A 243 -15.85 9.55 -11.89
N HIS A 244 -17.15 9.75 -11.73
CA HIS A 244 -17.77 10.36 -10.56
C HIS A 244 -17.20 11.73 -10.16
N GLY A 245 -16.43 12.38 -11.06
CA GLY A 245 -15.78 13.66 -10.83
C GLY A 245 -14.44 13.58 -10.11
N GLU A 246 -13.93 12.40 -9.76
CA GLU A 246 -12.58 12.20 -9.23
C GLU A 246 -11.59 12.01 -10.39
N ASP A 247 -10.56 12.87 -10.45
CA ASP A 247 -9.60 12.84 -11.57
C ASP A 247 -8.61 11.68 -11.45
N THR A 248 -8.23 11.31 -10.22
CA THR A 248 -7.23 10.27 -9.94
C THR A 248 -7.81 9.15 -9.06
N HIS A 249 -7.36 9.04 -7.83
CA HIS A 249 -7.80 8.02 -6.86
C HIS A 249 -7.60 8.54 -5.42
N GLY A 250 -8.08 7.79 -4.45
CA GLY A 250 -7.86 8.07 -3.04
C GLY A 250 -9.08 8.57 -2.28
N VAL A 251 -10.06 9.17 -2.97
CA VAL A 251 -11.28 9.71 -2.34
C VAL A 251 -12.43 8.71 -2.41
N PHE A 252 -12.80 8.25 -3.59
CA PHE A 252 -14.00 7.45 -3.81
C PHE A 252 -13.78 5.94 -3.82
N LEU A 253 -14.89 5.18 -3.60
CA LEU A 253 -14.89 3.74 -3.44
C LEU A 253 -15.75 3.03 -4.50
N TYR A 254 -15.78 3.61 -5.72
CA TYR A 254 -16.44 2.99 -6.88
C TYR A 254 -15.52 1.97 -7.56
N ASP A 255 -16.08 1.22 -8.51
CA ASP A 255 -15.36 0.14 -9.19
C ASP A 255 -14.07 0.60 -9.88
N GLU A 256 -14.05 1.82 -10.40
CA GLU A 256 -12.89 2.39 -11.07
C GLU A 256 -11.64 2.42 -10.21
N THR A 257 -11.82 2.61 -8.90
CA THR A 257 -10.71 2.73 -7.94
C THR A 257 -10.46 1.48 -7.13
N ILE A 258 -11.47 0.60 -6.94
CA ILE A 258 -11.32 -0.57 -6.08
C ILE A 258 -11.52 -1.93 -6.76
N HIS A 259 -12.11 -2.02 -7.97
CA HIS A 259 -12.17 -3.26 -8.74
C HIS A 259 -10.86 -3.45 -9.52
N VAL A 260 -10.09 -4.45 -9.14
CA VAL A 260 -8.69 -4.63 -9.57
C VAL A 260 -8.47 -5.98 -10.24
N PRO A 261 -7.49 -6.10 -11.15
CA PRO A 261 -7.10 -7.39 -11.69
C PRO A 261 -6.47 -8.28 -10.59
N LEU A 262 -6.76 -9.58 -10.67
CA LEU A 262 -6.13 -10.60 -9.84
C LEU A 262 -6.05 -11.94 -10.58
N LEU A 263 -4.85 -12.50 -10.65
CA LEU A 263 -4.63 -13.86 -11.15
C LEU A 263 -3.56 -14.60 -10.35
N ILE A 264 -3.65 -15.94 -10.34
CA ILE A 264 -2.72 -16.84 -9.65
C ILE A 264 -2.28 -17.96 -10.58
N LYS A 265 -1.00 -17.98 -10.93
CA LYS A 265 -0.35 -19.13 -11.54
C LYS A 265 0.21 -20.02 -10.43
N LEU A 266 -0.22 -21.28 -10.37
CA LEU A 266 0.25 -22.26 -9.40
C LEU A 266 1.53 -22.97 -9.86
N PRO A 267 2.37 -23.47 -8.94
CA PRO A 267 3.52 -24.27 -9.30
C PRO A 267 3.06 -25.63 -9.88
N GLU A 268 3.83 -26.16 -10.84
CA GLU A 268 3.56 -27.46 -11.48
C GLU A 268 3.67 -28.62 -10.49
N SER A 269 4.47 -28.47 -9.44
CA SER A 269 4.63 -29.44 -8.35
C SER A 269 3.37 -29.63 -7.48
N GLN A 270 2.34 -28.80 -7.67
CA GLN A 270 1.08 -28.86 -6.93
C GLN A 270 -0.14 -29.11 -7.85
N PRO A 271 -0.17 -30.21 -8.64
CA PRO A 271 -1.27 -30.48 -9.58
C PRO A 271 -2.62 -30.65 -8.87
N ALA A 272 -2.64 -31.15 -7.64
CA ALA A 272 -3.86 -31.27 -6.83
C ALA A 272 -4.43 -29.93 -6.36
N ALA A 273 -3.65 -28.85 -6.44
CA ALA A 273 -4.11 -27.50 -6.12
C ALA A 273 -4.81 -26.83 -7.30
N LYS A 274 -4.66 -27.34 -8.53
CA LYS A 274 -5.34 -26.78 -9.70
C LYS A 274 -6.86 -27.02 -9.57
N PRO A 275 -7.66 -25.93 -9.54
CA PRO A 275 -9.11 -26.10 -9.60
C PRO A 275 -9.52 -26.57 -10.99
N THR A 276 -10.70 -27.18 -11.09
CA THR A 276 -11.29 -27.59 -12.37
C THR A 276 -11.70 -26.42 -13.26
N THR A 277 -11.87 -25.24 -12.66
CA THR A 277 -12.12 -23.99 -13.37
C THR A 277 -10.96 -23.02 -13.20
N THR A 278 -10.59 -22.34 -14.27
CA THR A 278 -9.59 -21.30 -14.28
C THR A 278 -10.17 -19.90 -14.11
N ARG A 279 -11.51 -19.76 -14.06
CA ARG A 279 -12.21 -18.48 -13.86
C ARG A 279 -13.12 -18.57 -12.63
N VAL A 280 -12.96 -17.61 -11.73
CA VAL A 280 -13.70 -17.51 -10.48
C VAL A 280 -14.53 -16.22 -10.49
N THR A 281 -15.85 -16.38 -10.45
CA THR A 281 -16.82 -15.28 -10.47
C THR A 281 -17.20 -14.79 -9.06
N ALA A 282 -16.84 -15.55 -8.03
CA ALA A 282 -17.04 -15.12 -6.64
C ALA A 282 -16.20 -13.87 -6.33
N LYS A 283 -16.78 -12.94 -5.55
CA LYS A 283 -16.05 -11.76 -5.06
C LYS A 283 -14.93 -12.17 -4.13
N VAL A 284 -13.75 -11.60 -4.35
CA VAL A 284 -12.54 -11.81 -3.54
C VAL A 284 -11.90 -10.47 -3.17
N ARG A 285 -10.98 -10.50 -2.22
CA ARG A 285 -10.42 -9.30 -1.61
C ARG A 285 -8.89 -9.38 -1.59
N LEU A 286 -8.20 -8.25 -1.62
CA LEU A 286 -6.73 -8.25 -1.54
C LEU A 286 -6.21 -8.75 -0.18
N VAL A 287 -6.98 -8.61 0.89
CA VAL A 287 -6.69 -9.19 2.21
C VAL A 287 -6.56 -10.72 2.17
N ASP A 288 -7.08 -11.36 1.13
CA ASP A 288 -7.05 -12.82 0.91
C ASP A 288 -5.70 -13.30 0.31
N ILE A 289 -4.81 -12.39 -0.12
CA ILE A 289 -3.53 -12.74 -0.78
C ILE A 289 -2.53 -13.36 0.22
N ALA A 290 -2.33 -12.75 1.39
CA ALA A 290 -1.39 -13.28 2.38
C ALA A 290 -1.71 -14.72 2.84
N PRO A 291 -2.95 -15.05 3.26
CA PRO A 291 -3.30 -16.44 3.60
C PRO A 291 -3.18 -17.40 2.40
N THR A 292 -3.38 -16.92 1.17
CA THR A 292 -3.19 -17.71 -0.05
C THR A 292 -1.73 -18.08 -0.27
N LEU A 293 -0.82 -17.12 -0.15
CA LEU A 293 0.63 -17.37 -0.29
C LEU A 293 1.13 -18.34 0.78
N LEU A 294 0.64 -18.24 2.01
CA LEU A 294 0.97 -19.20 3.08
C LEU A 294 0.44 -20.60 2.76
N GLU A 295 -0.80 -20.74 2.27
CA GLU A 295 -1.34 -22.03 1.86
C GLU A 295 -0.53 -22.66 0.71
N ILE A 296 -0.16 -21.89 -0.31
CA ILE A 296 0.71 -22.33 -1.41
C ILE A 296 2.07 -22.80 -0.89
N ALA A 297 2.63 -22.11 0.10
CA ALA A 297 3.90 -22.48 0.74
C ALA A 297 3.78 -23.68 1.69
N ALA A 298 2.59 -24.27 1.86
CA ALA A 298 2.28 -25.28 2.86
C ALA A 298 2.65 -24.86 4.30
N ILE A 299 2.45 -23.57 4.60
CA ILE A 299 2.61 -22.96 5.93
C ILE A 299 1.24 -22.82 6.57
N PRO A 300 1.04 -23.24 7.83
CA PRO A 300 -0.22 -23.05 8.53
C PRO A 300 -0.62 -21.56 8.55
N VAL A 301 -1.85 -21.27 8.13
CA VAL A 301 -2.40 -19.92 8.14
C VAL A 301 -2.79 -19.55 9.56
N PRO A 302 -2.16 -18.52 10.18
CA PRO A 302 -2.55 -18.06 11.51
C PRO A 302 -4.00 -17.57 11.55
N SER A 303 -4.72 -17.86 12.62
CA SER A 303 -6.13 -17.46 12.81
C SER A 303 -6.34 -15.95 12.92
N GLN A 304 -5.28 -15.22 13.19
CA GLN A 304 -5.26 -13.75 13.26
C GLN A 304 -5.30 -13.09 11.87
N LEU A 305 -4.98 -13.82 10.80
CA LEU A 305 -5.16 -13.31 9.44
C LEU A 305 -6.65 -13.25 9.12
N LEU A 306 -7.12 -12.09 8.67
CA LEU A 306 -8.54 -11.80 8.49
C LEU A 306 -9.05 -12.20 7.09
N GLY A 307 -8.14 -12.45 6.16
CA GLY A 307 -8.42 -12.95 4.82
C GLY A 307 -8.68 -14.46 4.80
N GLN A 308 -9.23 -14.92 3.69
CA GLN A 308 -9.47 -16.33 3.40
C GLN A 308 -8.67 -16.73 2.15
N SER A 309 -8.04 -17.90 2.17
CA SER A 309 -7.28 -18.34 0.98
C SER A 309 -8.14 -18.40 -0.28
N LEU A 310 -7.66 -17.74 -1.33
CA LEU A 310 -8.26 -17.72 -2.67
C LEU A 310 -8.35 -19.11 -3.30
N LEU A 311 -7.46 -20.03 -2.93
CA LEU A 311 -7.52 -21.41 -3.42
C LEU A 311 -8.74 -22.14 -2.88
N ARG A 312 -9.14 -21.85 -1.63
CA ARG A 312 -10.35 -22.42 -1.04
C ARG A 312 -11.60 -21.88 -1.72
N ILE A 313 -11.61 -20.57 -2.02
CA ILE A 313 -12.69 -19.92 -2.76
C ILE A 313 -12.80 -20.53 -4.15
N ALA A 314 -11.70 -20.67 -4.88
CA ALA A 314 -11.67 -21.26 -6.20
C ALA A 314 -12.14 -22.73 -6.24
N LYS A 315 -11.82 -23.52 -5.20
CA LYS A 315 -12.25 -24.92 -5.08
C LYS A 315 -13.73 -25.04 -4.69
N ALA A 316 -14.20 -24.23 -3.76
CA ALA A 316 -15.57 -24.30 -3.26
C ALA A 316 -16.61 -23.91 -4.32
N SER A 317 -16.21 -23.09 -5.29
CA SER A 317 -17.16 -22.47 -6.18
C SER A 317 -17.55 -23.32 -7.38
N GLY A 318 -16.81 -24.41 -7.74
CA GLY A 318 -17.00 -24.92 -9.09
C GLY A 318 -17.14 -23.78 -10.10
N GLY A 319 -16.68 -22.56 -9.74
CA GLY A 319 -16.87 -21.28 -10.39
C GLY A 319 -17.91 -20.33 -9.75
N SER A 320 -18.78 -20.77 -8.83
CA SER A 320 -19.87 -19.96 -8.25
C SER A 320 -20.01 -20.10 -6.74
N GLY A 321 -18.89 -19.97 -5.99
CA GLY A 321 -18.89 -20.02 -4.51
C GLY A 321 -19.71 -18.89 -3.86
N SER A 322 -19.99 -19.04 -2.57
CA SER A 322 -20.67 -17.99 -1.82
C SER A 322 -19.87 -16.70 -1.87
N ASP A 323 -20.44 -15.67 -2.48
CA ASP A 323 -19.90 -14.32 -2.47
C ASP A 323 -19.54 -13.88 -1.06
N GLN A 324 -18.28 -13.51 -0.87
CA GLN A 324 -17.87 -12.86 0.36
C GLN A 324 -18.18 -11.37 0.27
N PRO A 325 -18.71 -10.76 1.33
CA PRO A 325 -18.84 -9.31 1.35
C PRO A 325 -17.46 -8.64 1.24
N VAL A 326 -17.43 -7.50 0.56
CA VAL A 326 -16.23 -6.67 0.42
C VAL A 326 -16.40 -5.38 1.20
N TYR A 327 -15.49 -5.14 2.11
CA TYR A 327 -15.29 -3.86 2.80
C TYR A 327 -14.17 -3.09 2.13
N SER A 328 -14.38 -1.78 1.92
CA SER A 328 -13.32 -0.85 1.54
C SER A 328 -13.50 0.48 2.26
N ARG A 329 -12.39 1.20 2.47
CA ARG A 329 -12.36 2.48 3.20
C ARG A 329 -11.42 3.46 2.53
N SER A 330 -11.79 4.75 2.60
CA SER A 330 -10.92 5.88 2.29
C SER A 330 -10.93 6.86 3.45
N ASP A 331 -9.77 7.13 4.01
CA ASP A 331 -9.55 8.13 5.06
C ASP A 331 -8.95 9.44 4.53
N LEU A 332 -8.55 9.50 3.26
CA LEU A 332 -8.02 10.72 2.65
C LEU A 332 -8.95 11.92 2.79
N PRO A 333 -10.29 11.80 2.61
CA PRO A 333 -11.19 12.91 2.85
C PRO A 333 -11.10 13.48 4.27
N GLN A 334 -10.99 12.62 5.27
CA GLN A 334 -10.90 13.03 6.66
C GLN A 334 -9.53 13.59 7.00
N ARG A 335 -8.49 12.84 6.66
CA ARG A 335 -7.12 13.21 7.03
C ARG A 335 -6.59 14.36 6.20
N GLY A 336 -6.84 14.38 4.90
CA GLY A 336 -6.36 15.42 4.00
C GLY A 336 -7.15 16.72 4.05
N PHE A 337 -8.45 16.62 4.38
CA PHE A 337 -9.36 17.75 4.18
C PHE A 337 -10.27 18.04 5.37
N GLY A 338 -10.29 17.21 6.42
CA GLY A 338 -11.19 17.37 7.55
C GLY A 338 -12.66 17.07 7.22
N TRP A 339 -12.94 16.38 6.10
CA TRP A 339 -14.29 15.97 5.69
C TRP A 339 -14.64 14.59 6.27
N SER A 340 -15.75 13.99 5.87
CA SER A 340 -16.07 12.62 6.29
C SER A 340 -15.22 11.59 5.54
N SER A 341 -14.72 10.58 6.25
CA SER A 341 -14.21 9.37 5.61
C SER A 341 -15.34 8.65 4.88
N LEU A 342 -14.96 7.79 3.93
CA LEU A 342 -15.91 6.93 3.23
C LEU A 342 -15.63 5.47 3.57
N GLU A 343 -16.71 4.70 3.72
CA GLU A 343 -16.66 3.25 3.86
C GLU A 343 -17.66 2.62 2.90
N SER A 344 -17.27 1.54 2.24
CA SER A 344 -18.18 0.81 1.37
C SER A 344 -18.37 -0.63 1.83
N TRP A 345 -19.59 -1.13 1.58
CA TRP A 345 -19.97 -2.51 1.78
C TRP A 345 -20.60 -3.05 0.49
N ARG A 346 -19.98 -4.05 -0.07
CA ARG A 346 -20.45 -4.71 -1.28
C ARG A 346 -20.90 -6.12 -0.95
N ALA A 347 -22.19 -6.40 -1.07
CA ALA A 347 -22.76 -7.72 -0.82
C ALA A 347 -23.85 -8.07 -1.85
N GLY A 348 -23.82 -9.29 -2.37
CA GLY A 348 -24.64 -9.70 -3.50
C GLY A 348 -24.46 -8.73 -4.69
N LYS A 349 -25.53 -8.18 -5.21
CA LYS A 349 -25.51 -7.20 -6.31
C LYS A 349 -25.41 -5.74 -5.86
N TYR A 350 -25.44 -5.46 -4.55
CA TYR A 350 -25.49 -4.10 -4.04
C TYR A 350 -24.13 -3.58 -3.62
N LEU A 351 -23.91 -2.30 -3.88
CA LEU A 351 -22.87 -1.45 -3.31
C LEU A 351 -23.53 -0.41 -2.42
N TYR A 352 -23.20 -0.41 -1.15
CA TYR A 352 -23.52 0.62 -0.17
C TYR A 352 -22.27 1.44 0.13
N ILE A 353 -22.38 2.78 0.12
CA ILE A 353 -21.32 3.69 0.56
C ILE A 353 -21.86 4.52 1.73
N ARG A 354 -21.20 4.36 2.88
CA ARG A 354 -21.43 5.17 4.08
C ARG A 354 -20.76 6.51 3.90
N ALA A 355 -21.56 7.55 3.85
CA ALA A 355 -21.19 8.95 3.71
C ALA A 355 -22.24 9.82 4.42
N PRO A 356 -22.04 11.13 4.64
CA PRO A 356 -23.08 12.05 5.10
C PRO A 356 -24.35 12.02 4.24
N LYS A 357 -24.18 11.84 2.93
CA LYS A 357 -25.25 11.52 1.98
C LYS A 357 -25.05 10.08 1.53
N PRO A 358 -25.70 9.09 2.17
CA PRO A 358 -25.44 7.67 1.87
C PRO A 358 -25.83 7.29 0.46
N GLU A 359 -25.18 6.27 -0.07
CA GLU A 359 -25.40 5.79 -1.41
C GLU A 359 -25.69 4.29 -1.44
N LEU A 360 -26.58 3.89 -2.35
CA LEU A 360 -26.89 2.49 -2.62
C LEU A 360 -27.04 2.29 -4.12
N TYR A 361 -26.36 1.29 -4.69
CA TYR A 361 -26.41 0.98 -6.10
C TYR A 361 -26.67 -0.51 -6.32
N ASP A 362 -27.45 -0.84 -7.37
CA ASP A 362 -27.60 -2.20 -7.88
C ASP A 362 -26.65 -2.39 -9.05
N LEU A 363 -25.46 -2.94 -8.81
CA LEU A 363 -24.41 -3.05 -9.82
C LEU A 363 -24.73 -4.04 -10.95
N THR A 364 -25.79 -4.84 -10.83
CA THR A 364 -26.26 -5.68 -11.94
C THR A 364 -27.06 -4.86 -12.94
N ALA A 365 -27.90 -3.94 -12.46
CA ALA A 365 -28.72 -3.07 -13.30
C ALA A 365 -27.97 -1.79 -13.70
N ASP A 366 -27.06 -1.32 -12.86
CA ASP A 366 -26.28 -0.08 -13.01
C ASP A 366 -24.80 -0.32 -12.65
N PRO A 367 -24.04 -0.97 -13.54
CA PRO A 367 -22.64 -1.27 -13.29
C PRO A 367 -21.76 -0.04 -13.05
N GLY A 368 -22.16 1.13 -13.56
CA GLY A 368 -21.45 2.40 -13.39
C GLY A 368 -21.83 3.15 -12.13
N ALA A 369 -22.68 2.61 -11.24
CA ALA A 369 -23.14 3.24 -10.01
C ALA A 369 -23.57 4.71 -10.19
N THR A 370 -24.43 4.96 -11.19
CA THR A 370 -24.89 6.31 -11.56
C THR A 370 -26.26 6.67 -10.98
N HIS A 371 -27.04 5.67 -10.55
CA HIS A 371 -28.40 5.83 -10.02
C HIS A 371 -28.48 5.44 -8.55
N ASN A 372 -28.37 6.43 -7.68
CA ASN A 372 -28.41 6.21 -6.22
C ASN A 372 -29.82 5.81 -5.77
N LEU A 373 -29.97 4.59 -5.25
CA LEU A 373 -31.21 3.99 -4.74
C LEU A 373 -31.47 4.26 -3.24
N ALA A 374 -30.63 5.04 -2.58
CA ALA A 374 -30.71 5.23 -1.12
C ALA A 374 -32.08 5.73 -0.63
N GLN A 375 -32.74 6.57 -1.41
CA GLN A 375 -34.07 7.08 -1.08
C GLN A 375 -35.20 6.10 -1.46
N SER A 376 -35.08 5.41 -2.60
CA SER A 376 -36.12 4.54 -3.13
C SER A 376 -36.11 3.12 -2.55
N SER A 377 -34.96 2.68 -2.02
CA SER A 377 -34.74 1.31 -1.52
C SER A 377 -34.27 1.29 -0.05
N LYS A 378 -34.96 2.02 0.81
CA LYS A 378 -34.56 2.23 2.21
C LYS A 378 -34.33 0.94 3.00
N ALA A 379 -35.16 -0.08 2.85
CA ALA A 379 -35.01 -1.36 3.55
C ALA A 379 -33.69 -2.07 3.17
N THR A 380 -33.29 -2.01 1.88
CA THR A 380 -32.01 -2.55 1.43
C THR A 380 -30.86 -1.72 1.97
N LEU A 381 -30.96 -0.39 1.96
CA LEU A 381 -29.99 0.52 2.54
C LEU A 381 -29.74 0.19 4.03
N ASP A 382 -30.81 0.10 4.81
CA ASP A 382 -30.74 -0.18 6.26
C ASP A 382 -30.13 -1.58 6.52
N THR A 383 -30.41 -2.56 5.68
CA THR A 383 -29.80 -3.90 5.76
C THR A 383 -28.30 -3.86 5.51
N MET A 384 -27.87 -3.17 4.44
CA MET A 384 -26.45 -3.04 4.08
C MET A 384 -25.69 -2.25 5.16
N ALA A 385 -26.28 -1.18 5.67
CA ALA A 385 -25.71 -0.39 6.78
C ALA A 385 -25.52 -1.26 8.03
N ALA A 386 -26.54 -2.05 8.42
CA ALA A 386 -26.45 -2.94 9.58
C ALA A 386 -25.37 -4.04 9.42
N GLN A 387 -25.16 -4.54 8.19
CA GLN A 387 -24.09 -5.49 7.92
C GLN A 387 -22.72 -4.83 8.09
N LEU A 388 -22.53 -3.62 7.57
CA LEU A 388 -21.30 -2.83 7.74
C LEU A 388 -21.06 -2.54 9.24
N ASP A 389 -22.07 -2.12 9.98
CA ASP A 389 -21.97 -1.89 11.43
C ASP A 389 -21.56 -3.17 12.19
N SER A 390 -22.06 -4.32 11.76
CA SER A 390 -21.66 -5.60 12.36
C SER A 390 -20.21 -5.94 12.07
N PHE A 391 -19.74 -5.64 10.86
CA PHE A 391 -18.34 -5.79 10.49
C PHE A 391 -17.45 -4.85 11.32
N ASP A 392 -17.79 -3.57 11.41
CA ASP A 392 -17.02 -2.59 12.18
C ASP A 392 -16.90 -2.98 13.66
N ARG A 393 -18.00 -3.40 14.30
CA ARG A 393 -17.97 -3.87 15.69
C ARG A 393 -17.03 -5.05 15.90
N ARG A 394 -16.92 -5.95 14.91
CA ARG A 394 -16.02 -7.10 14.99
C ARG A 394 -14.54 -6.68 15.01
N PHE A 395 -14.20 -5.60 14.32
CA PHE A 395 -12.82 -5.14 14.14
C PHE A 395 -12.48 -3.87 14.93
N SER A 396 -13.45 -3.25 15.64
CA SER A 396 -13.23 -2.02 16.44
C SER A 396 -12.20 -2.19 17.57
N GLY A 397 -12.04 -3.39 18.10
CA GLY A 397 -11.06 -3.67 19.17
C GLY A 397 -9.61 -3.66 18.71
N GLU A 398 -9.36 -3.69 17.40
CA GLU A 398 -8.04 -3.66 16.78
C GLU A 398 -7.71 -2.28 16.19
N ALA A 399 -8.73 -1.44 16.00
CA ALA A 399 -8.56 -0.08 15.51
C ALA A 399 -7.82 0.79 16.55
N GLY A 400 -6.74 1.43 16.16
CA GLY A 400 -6.08 2.46 16.95
C GLY A 400 -4.73 2.12 17.59
N LYS A 401 -4.19 0.92 17.41
CA LYS A 401 -2.82 0.60 17.90
C LYS A 401 -1.70 0.97 16.93
N GLY A 402 -2.00 1.49 15.76
CA GLY A 402 -1.03 1.71 14.68
C GLY A 402 -0.70 3.16 14.36
N SER A 403 -1.55 4.11 14.72
CA SER A 403 -1.19 5.54 14.59
C SER A 403 -0.23 5.90 15.72
N ALA A 404 0.97 6.36 15.39
CA ALA A 404 1.93 6.87 16.36
C ALA A 404 1.39 8.19 16.94
N GLU A 405 0.50 8.11 17.94
CA GLU A 405 0.06 9.30 18.68
C GLU A 405 1.28 10.06 19.20
N LEU A 406 1.15 11.39 19.31
CA LEU A 406 2.17 12.21 19.98
C LEU A 406 2.41 11.68 21.39
N THR A 407 3.66 11.42 21.72
CA THR A 407 4.05 11.08 23.09
C THR A 407 3.85 12.29 24.01
N SER A 408 3.70 12.05 25.32
CA SER A 408 3.59 13.14 26.30
C SER A 408 4.76 14.13 26.23
N SER A 409 5.96 13.63 25.91
CA SER A 409 7.16 14.47 25.71
C SER A 409 7.06 15.35 24.47
N GLU A 410 6.59 14.80 23.35
CA GLU A 410 6.39 15.57 22.12
C GLU A 410 5.28 16.62 22.30
N MET A 411 4.17 16.27 22.95
CA MET A 411 3.10 17.24 23.29
C MET A 411 3.64 18.37 24.17
N GLN A 412 4.48 18.05 25.16
CA GLN A 412 5.07 19.07 26.02
C GLN A 412 6.02 20.01 25.25
N LYS A 413 6.82 19.45 24.33
CA LYS A 413 7.69 20.23 23.44
C LYS A 413 6.89 21.17 22.56
N LEU A 414 5.83 20.67 21.93
CA LEU A 414 4.96 21.49 21.07
C LEU A 414 4.18 22.55 21.86
N ALA A 415 3.70 22.22 23.06
CA ALA A 415 3.07 23.20 23.94
C ALA A 415 4.00 24.35 24.32
N SER A 416 5.30 24.08 24.51
CA SER A 416 6.32 25.12 24.79
C SER A 416 6.52 26.09 23.62
N LEU A 417 6.16 25.72 22.41
CA LEU A 417 6.18 26.55 21.21
C LEU A 417 4.85 27.29 20.95
N GLY A 418 3.87 27.15 21.85
CA GLY A 418 2.57 27.81 21.73
C GLY A 418 1.50 27.03 20.98
N TYR A 419 1.73 25.76 20.62
CA TYR A 419 0.69 24.88 20.10
C TYR A 419 -0.30 24.54 21.21
N ILE A 420 -1.34 25.36 21.35
CA ILE A 420 -2.37 25.21 22.38
C ILE A 420 -3.56 24.43 21.79
N GLY A 421 -3.96 23.34 22.45
CA GLY A 421 -5.18 22.61 22.08
C GLY A 421 -4.99 21.57 20.97
N LEU A 422 -3.78 21.05 20.80
CA LEU A 422 -3.55 19.87 19.97
C LEU A 422 -4.45 18.74 20.47
N GLN A 423 -5.61 18.59 19.87
CA GLN A 423 -6.50 17.47 20.17
C GLN A 423 -5.86 16.20 19.60
N LYS A 424 -5.90 15.14 20.39
CA LYS A 424 -5.63 13.80 19.86
C LYS A 424 -6.49 13.62 18.62
N SER A 425 -5.87 13.37 17.49
CA SER A 425 -6.54 12.89 16.29
C SER A 425 -7.15 11.53 16.63
N SER A 426 -8.28 11.52 17.33
CA SER A 426 -9.04 10.30 17.55
C SER A 426 -9.64 9.91 16.20
N ALA A 427 -9.03 8.97 15.54
CA ALA A 427 -9.62 8.19 14.45
C ALA A 427 -10.79 7.35 15.00
N SER A 428 -11.69 7.98 15.77
CA SER A 428 -12.83 7.34 16.41
C SER A 428 -14.07 7.55 15.54
N ALA A 429 -14.81 6.52 15.40
CA ALA A 429 -16.13 6.22 14.85
C ALA A 429 -17.22 7.32 14.71
N ALA A 430 -16.90 8.60 14.83
CA ALA A 430 -17.80 9.72 14.54
C ALA A 430 -17.74 10.15 13.05
N ALA A 431 -17.34 9.28 12.18
CA ALA A 431 -16.96 9.53 10.79
C ALA A 431 -18.10 9.95 9.84
N VAL A 432 -19.35 10.07 10.30
CA VAL A 432 -20.49 10.40 9.42
C VAL A 432 -20.97 11.84 9.57
N ALA A 433 -20.45 12.60 10.54
CA ALA A 433 -20.82 14.00 10.76
C ALA A 433 -19.77 14.92 10.17
N GLY A 434 -19.97 15.45 8.99
CA GLY A 434 -19.04 16.37 8.35
C GLY A 434 -19.43 16.71 6.91
N THR A 435 -18.53 17.37 6.20
CA THR A 435 -18.70 17.68 4.78
C THR A 435 -18.63 16.39 3.97
N ASP A 436 -19.58 16.17 3.09
CA ASP A 436 -19.56 15.03 2.17
C ASP A 436 -18.49 15.27 1.09
N PRO A 437 -17.56 14.33 0.89
CA PRO A 437 -16.51 14.48 -0.11
C PRO A 437 -17.02 14.72 -1.54
N LYS A 438 -18.20 14.18 -1.87
CA LYS A 438 -18.82 14.38 -3.19
C LYS A 438 -19.12 15.85 -3.49
N ASP A 439 -19.49 16.63 -2.47
CA ASP A 439 -19.76 18.06 -2.65
C ASP A 439 -18.49 18.89 -2.86
N LYS A 440 -17.31 18.30 -2.61
CA LYS A 440 -16.01 18.99 -2.59
C LYS A 440 -14.96 18.36 -3.51
N ILE A 441 -15.34 17.38 -4.33
CA ILE A 441 -14.37 16.62 -5.14
C ILE A 441 -13.55 17.52 -6.07
N ALA A 442 -14.14 18.59 -6.62
CA ALA A 442 -13.40 19.54 -7.45
C ALA A 442 -12.28 20.29 -6.67
N THR A 443 -12.46 20.49 -5.36
CA THR A 443 -11.42 21.03 -4.49
C THR A 443 -10.35 19.99 -4.21
N ALA A 444 -10.75 18.74 -3.91
CA ALA A 444 -9.82 17.64 -3.71
C ALA A 444 -8.91 17.44 -4.93
N ASN A 445 -9.48 17.37 -6.14
CA ASN A 445 -8.72 17.23 -7.39
C ASN A 445 -7.64 18.31 -7.54
N LYS A 446 -7.99 19.58 -7.32
CA LYS A 446 -7.02 20.68 -7.42
C LYS A 446 -5.90 20.58 -6.39
N VAL A 447 -6.23 20.21 -5.15
CA VAL A 447 -5.22 20.04 -4.10
C VAL A 447 -4.33 18.83 -4.41
N ILE A 448 -4.88 17.70 -4.78
CA ILE A 448 -4.13 16.49 -5.15
C ILE A 448 -3.24 16.76 -6.39
N GLU A 449 -3.74 17.45 -7.42
CA GLU A 449 -2.90 17.87 -8.55
C GLU A 449 -1.75 18.75 -8.07
N ALA A 450 -2.01 19.74 -7.20
CA ALA A 450 -1.00 20.64 -6.71
C ALA A 450 0.09 19.93 -5.90
N THR A 451 -0.22 18.86 -5.12
CA THR A 451 0.81 18.07 -4.43
C THR A 451 1.77 17.39 -5.40
N THR A 452 1.33 17.00 -6.59
CA THR A 452 2.22 16.45 -7.62
C THR A 452 3.13 17.50 -8.27
N LEU A 453 2.74 18.79 -8.18
CA LEU A 453 3.45 19.91 -8.80
C LEU A 453 4.38 20.66 -7.82
N GLU A 454 4.16 20.55 -6.51
CA GLU A 454 4.85 21.33 -5.47
C GLU A 454 6.38 21.27 -5.57
N GLN A 455 6.91 20.14 -6.00
CA GLN A 455 8.34 19.90 -6.14
C GLN A 455 8.88 20.27 -7.52
N SER A 456 8.14 20.00 -8.57
CA SER A 456 8.61 20.17 -9.96
C SER A 456 8.22 21.52 -10.57
N LYS A 457 7.10 22.08 -10.15
CA LYS A 457 6.54 23.35 -10.66
C LYS A 457 5.91 24.16 -9.51
N PRO A 458 6.68 24.57 -8.50
CA PRO A 458 6.17 25.19 -7.28
C PRO A 458 5.35 26.45 -7.54
N ASP A 459 5.67 27.25 -8.56
CA ASP A 459 4.87 28.44 -8.89
C ASP A 459 3.43 28.08 -9.29
N ARG A 460 3.25 26.96 -10.02
CA ARG A 460 1.91 26.48 -10.39
C ARG A 460 1.16 25.92 -9.18
N ALA A 461 1.85 25.20 -8.30
CA ALA A 461 1.27 24.69 -7.07
C ALA A 461 0.80 25.85 -6.17
N ILE A 462 1.64 26.86 -5.96
CA ILE A 462 1.29 28.06 -5.17
C ILE A 462 0.05 28.76 -5.76
N ALA A 463 0.05 29.03 -7.08
CA ALA A 463 -1.07 29.70 -7.73
C ALA A 463 -2.40 28.92 -7.64
N ALA A 464 -2.34 27.60 -7.60
CA ALA A 464 -3.52 26.72 -7.43
C ALA A 464 -4.00 26.66 -5.98
N LEU A 465 -3.08 26.63 -5.01
CA LEU A 465 -3.38 26.39 -3.59
C LEU A 465 -3.76 27.67 -2.83
N ASP A 466 -3.15 28.81 -3.15
CA ASP A 466 -3.34 30.07 -2.42
C ASP A 466 -4.83 30.47 -2.32
N PRO A 467 -5.63 30.49 -3.41
CA PRO A 467 -7.06 30.79 -3.31
C PRO A 467 -7.85 29.73 -2.54
N ILE A 468 -7.43 28.47 -2.55
CA ILE A 468 -8.09 27.39 -1.81
C ILE A 468 -7.87 27.56 -0.31
N VAL A 469 -6.61 27.79 0.11
CA VAL A 469 -6.23 27.99 1.51
C VAL A 469 -6.84 29.29 2.05
N SER A 470 -6.96 30.33 1.22
CA SER A 470 -7.63 31.60 1.60
C SER A 470 -9.13 31.41 1.84
N ALA A 471 -9.78 30.53 1.07
CA ALA A 471 -11.21 30.24 1.22
C ALA A 471 -11.49 29.27 2.38
N ASP A 472 -10.63 28.28 2.60
CA ASP A 472 -10.73 27.31 3.70
C ASP A 472 -9.34 27.00 4.28
N PRO A 473 -8.95 27.66 5.38
CA PRO A 473 -7.64 27.49 5.99
C PRO A 473 -7.48 26.16 6.76
N ASN A 474 -8.53 25.36 6.88
CA ASN A 474 -8.49 24.12 7.65
C ASN A 474 -8.32 22.86 6.76
N LEU A 475 -7.96 23.02 5.51
CA LEU A 475 -7.60 21.92 4.63
C LEU A 475 -6.11 21.55 4.84
N TYR A 476 -5.87 20.52 5.63
CA TYR A 476 -4.52 20.07 6.00
C TYR A 476 -3.61 19.90 4.78
N LEU A 477 -4.04 19.09 3.80
CA LEU A 477 -3.23 18.76 2.63
C LEU A 477 -2.90 20.00 1.78
N ALA A 478 -3.83 20.98 1.71
CA ALA A 478 -3.60 22.24 1.01
C ALA A 478 -2.58 23.14 1.74
N GLN A 479 -2.67 23.23 3.07
CA GLN A 479 -1.70 23.96 3.90
C GLN A 479 -0.29 23.36 3.77
N TYR A 480 -0.19 22.04 3.88
CA TYR A 480 1.07 21.32 3.75
C TYR A 480 1.70 21.55 2.36
N ALA A 481 0.96 21.27 1.29
CA ALA A 481 1.46 21.41 -0.08
C ALA A 481 1.86 22.85 -0.43
N LEU A 482 1.10 23.85 0.04
CA LEU A 482 1.46 25.25 -0.14
C LEU A 482 2.76 25.60 0.61
N GLY A 483 2.89 25.14 1.86
CA GLY A 483 4.11 25.35 2.64
C GLY A 483 5.34 24.72 1.98
N VAL A 484 5.23 23.49 1.48
CA VAL A 484 6.31 22.81 0.75
C VAL A 484 6.66 23.58 -0.53
N ALA A 485 5.68 23.98 -1.33
CA ALA A 485 5.91 24.72 -2.58
C ALA A 485 6.62 26.08 -2.31
N LEU A 486 6.22 26.80 -1.26
CA LEU A 486 6.86 28.04 -0.83
C LEU A 486 8.33 27.79 -0.37
N ALA A 487 8.58 26.71 0.37
CA ALA A 487 9.94 26.35 0.77
C ALA A 487 10.84 26.05 -0.44
N ARG A 488 10.31 25.41 -1.49
CA ARG A 488 11.03 25.17 -2.76
C ARG A 488 11.37 26.49 -3.49
N LYS A 489 10.59 27.56 -3.25
CA LYS A 489 10.85 28.94 -3.74
C LYS A 489 11.74 29.76 -2.80
N ALA A 490 12.31 29.15 -1.77
CA ALA A 490 13.07 29.80 -0.70
C ALA A 490 12.28 30.89 0.07
N GLN A 491 10.95 30.85 0.03
CA GLN A 491 10.07 31.72 0.79
C GLN A 491 9.81 31.11 2.19
N TYR A 492 10.89 30.88 2.93
CA TYR A 492 10.88 30.05 4.14
C TYR A 492 9.99 30.60 5.25
N ALA A 493 9.91 31.91 5.42
CA ALA A 493 9.07 32.51 6.45
C ALA A 493 7.56 32.28 6.18
N GLU A 494 7.13 32.38 4.93
CA GLU A 494 5.75 32.07 4.54
C GLU A 494 5.50 30.57 4.58
N ALA A 495 6.45 29.77 4.10
CA ALA A 495 6.40 28.31 4.19
C ALA A 495 6.16 27.85 5.63
N ALA A 496 6.92 28.40 6.59
CA ALA A 496 6.79 28.06 8.01
C ALA A 496 5.38 28.35 8.56
N LYS A 497 4.70 29.42 8.13
CA LYS A 497 3.32 29.72 8.56
C LYS A 497 2.33 28.65 8.12
N HIS A 498 2.39 28.24 6.85
CA HIS A 498 1.49 27.22 6.31
C HIS A 498 1.78 25.84 6.89
N LEU A 499 3.06 25.46 7.03
CA LEU A 499 3.47 24.22 7.67
C LEU A 499 3.09 24.19 9.16
N HIS A 500 3.18 25.33 9.87
CA HIS A 500 2.69 25.45 11.24
C HIS A 500 1.19 25.15 11.32
N LYS A 501 0.40 25.74 10.39
CA LYS A 501 -1.04 25.45 10.32
C LYS A 501 -1.33 24.00 9.98
N ALA A 502 -0.53 23.37 9.11
CA ALA A 502 -0.65 21.94 8.82
C ALA A 502 -0.42 21.09 10.08
N ILE A 503 0.62 21.39 10.88
CA ILE A 503 0.88 20.69 12.16
C ILE A 503 -0.25 20.90 13.17
N GLU A 504 -0.88 22.08 13.23
CA GLU A 504 -2.07 22.27 14.09
C GLU A 504 -3.21 21.33 13.71
N LEU A 505 -3.38 21.06 12.40
CA LEU A 505 -4.44 20.19 11.89
C LEU A 505 -4.09 18.70 12.02
N GLN A 506 -2.80 18.36 11.85
CA GLN A 506 -2.27 16.99 11.95
C GLN A 506 -0.91 16.97 12.65
N PRO A 507 -0.88 16.96 13.99
CA PRO A 507 0.35 17.13 14.76
C PRO A 507 1.22 15.86 14.82
N ASP A 508 0.78 14.74 14.29
CA ASP A 508 1.48 13.45 14.33
C ASP A 508 2.31 13.15 13.08
N SER A 509 2.34 14.05 12.10
CA SER A 509 3.11 13.84 10.89
C SER A 509 4.58 14.21 11.04
N ALA A 510 5.44 13.23 10.82
CA ALA A 510 6.88 13.42 10.93
C ALA A 510 7.48 14.27 9.79
N TRP A 511 6.85 14.22 8.61
CA TRP A 511 7.31 14.97 7.44
C TRP A 511 7.11 16.47 7.59
N GLU A 512 5.97 16.90 8.13
CA GLU A 512 5.71 18.32 8.43
C GLU A 512 6.69 18.85 9.45
N HIS A 513 7.00 18.07 10.48
CA HIS A 513 8.02 18.44 11.45
C HIS A 513 9.41 18.60 10.82
N TYR A 514 9.75 17.78 9.84
CA TYR A 514 10.98 17.98 9.07
C TYR A 514 10.93 19.25 8.21
N GLU A 515 9.89 19.44 7.40
CA GLU A 515 9.78 20.57 6.46
C GLU A 515 9.72 21.94 7.19
N ILE A 516 8.96 22.03 8.30
CA ILE A 516 8.95 23.26 9.10
C ILE A 516 10.30 23.48 9.79
N GLY A 517 10.91 22.45 10.35
CA GLY A 517 12.23 22.55 10.99
C GLY A 517 13.31 23.00 10.01
N ALA A 518 13.31 22.46 8.79
CA ALA A 518 14.22 22.86 7.72
C ALA A 518 13.97 24.32 7.27
N SER A 519 12.72 24.75 7.20
CA SER A 519 12.36 26.13 6.85
C SER A 519 12.78 27.13 7.93
N LEU A 520 12.54 26.82 9.21
CA LEU A 520 12.95 27.62 10.35
C LEU A 520 14.47 27.72 10.47
N LEU A 521 15.20 26.65 10.15
CA LEU A 521 16.65 26.67 10.09
C LEU A 521 17.16 27.71 9.07
N LYS A 522 16.52 27.83 7.91
CA LYS A 522 16.87 28.83 6.87
C LYS A 522 16.49 30.27 7.25
N THR A 523 15.54 30.46 8.17
CA THR A 523 15.19 31.80 8.70
C THR A 523 16.00 32.19 9.94
N GLY A 524 16.82 31.26 10.48
CA GLY A 524 17.64 31.51 11.65
C GLY A 524 16.93 31.28 12.98
N ASP A 525 15.71 30.77 13.00
CA ASP A 525 15.03 30.36 14.23
C ASP A 525 15.46 28.94 14.65
N PHE A 526 16.72 28.84 15.06
CA PHE A 526 17.34 27.58 15.40
C PHE A 526 16.67 26.89 16.59
N LYS A 527 16.15 27.63 17.56
CA LYS A 527 15.54 27.05 18.76
C LYS A 527 14.24 26.30 18.43
N THR A 528 13.37 26.94 17.65
CA THR A 528 12.12 26.33 17.19
C THR A 528 12.41 25.20 16.20
N ALA A 529 13.38 25.38 15.29
CA ALA A 529 13.82 24.34 14.36
C ALA A 529 14.25 23.05 15.08
N ILE A 530 15.04 23.16 16.15
CA ILE A 530 15.49 22.00 16.94
C ILE A 530 14.30 21.18 17.44
N VAL A 531 13.28 21.81 18.00
CA VAL A 531 12.12 21.07 18.54
C VAL A 531 11.43 20.23 17.44
N HIS A 532 11.18 20.84 16.29
CA HIS A 532 10.55 20.13 15.18
C HIS A 532 11.45 19.03 14.61
N LEU A 533 12.74 19.31 14.43
CA LEU A 533 13.70 18.33 13.91
C LEU A 533 13.95 17.18 14.89
N GLU A 534 13.93 17.41 16.21
CA GLU A 534 13.99 16.34 17.22
C GLU A 534 12.76 15.41 17.13
N ILE A 535 11.55 15.95 16.89
CA ILE A 535 10.35 15.14 16.66
C ILE A 535 10.51 14.35 15.36
N ALA A 536 10.91 15.02 14.28
CA ALA A 536 11.11 14.38 12.99
C ALA A 536 12.12 13.22 13.06
N THR A 537 13.30 13.43 13.66
CA THR A 537 14.33 12.38 13.79
C THR A 537 13.91 11.26 14.74
N GLY A 538 13.10 11.54 15.74
CA GLY A 538 12.53 10.53 16.63
C GLY A 538 11.54 9.61 15.92
N ARG A 539 10.74 10.16 15.00
CA ARG A 539 9.72 9.43 14.23
C ARG A 539 10.25 8.82 12.94
N LEU A 540 11.27 9.44 12.32
CA LEU A 540 11.96 9.01 11.10
C LEU A 540 13.44 8.73 11.38
N PRO A 541 13.78 7.71 12.18
CA PRO A 541 15.15 7.51 12.67
C PRO A 541 16.15 7.13 11.57
N ALA A 542 15.69 6.72 10.41
CA ALA A 542 16.53 6.40 9.25
C ALA A 542 16.59 7.54 8.21
N PHE A 543 15.87 8.65 8.42
CA PHE A 543 15.80 9.74 7.47
C PHE A 543 17.00 10.70 7.65
N ALA A 544 18.07 10.41 6.93
CA ALA A 544 19.34 11.16 6.98
C ALA A 544 19.20 12.69 6.86
N PRO A 545 18.34 13.26 5.97
CA PRO A 545 18.19 14.70 5.88
C PRO A 545 17.73 15.38 7.18
N ALA A 546 16.82 14.76 7.95
CA ALA A 546 16.37 15.32 9.23
C ALA A 546 17.52 15.35 10.26
N HIS A 547 18.33 14.30 10.33
CA HIS A 547 19.51 14.26 11.20
C HIS A 547 20.56 15.32 10.83
N LEU A 548 20.80 15.53 9.54
CA LEU A 548 21.74 16.56 9.06
C LEU A 548 21.23 17.97 9.36
N SER A 549 19.94 18.24 9.16
CA SER A 549 19.32 19.52 9.50
C SER A 549 19.34 19.78 11.01
N LEU A 550 19.09 18.75 11.82
CA LEU A 550 19.16 18.85 13.28
C LEU A 550 20.59 19.13 13.75
N ALA A 551 21.58 18.49 13.13
CA ALA A 551 22.99 18.76 13.43
C ALA A 551 23.38 20.21 13.11
N GLU A 552 22.93 20.76 11.96
CA GLU A 552 23.15 22.17 11.59
C GLU A 552 22.52 23.10 12.63
N ALA A 553 21.29 22.83 13.07
CA ALA A 553 20.61 23.62 14.10
C ALA A 553 21.33 23.59 15.46
N TYR A 554 21.86 22.42 15.87
CA TYR A 554 22.67 22.29 17.09
C TYR A 554 23.99 23.04 17.01
N GLU A 555 24.65 23.08 15.86
CA GLU A 555 25.88 23.87 15.66
C GLU A 555 25.64 25.37 15.88
N HIS A 556 24.56 25.90 15.29
CA HIS A 556 24.19 27.31 15.46
C HIS A 556 23.80 27.69 16.90
N THR A 557 23.43 26.70 17.73
CA THR A 557 23.11 26.92 19.16
C THR A 557 24.23 26.50 20.11
N GLY A 558 25.42 26.15 19.60
CA GLY A 558 26.58 25.76 20.39
C GLY A 558 26.54 24.35 21.00
N ARG A 559 25.56 23.53 20.61
CA ARG A 559 25.38 22.13 21.05
C ARG A 559 26.26 21.17 20.22
N THR A 560 27.58 21.36 20.27
CA THR A 560 28.54 20.71 19.37
C THR A 560 28.54 19.18 19.48
N GLU A 561 28.42 18.62 20.68
CA GLU A 561 28.41 17.15 20.85
C GLU A 561 27.11 16.52 20.32
N ASP A 562 25.99 17.19 20.49
CA ASP A 562 24.72 16.76 19.91
C ASP A 562 24.79 16.81 18.37
N ALA A 563 25.38 17.86 17.81
CA ALA A 563 25.58 17.99 16.37
C ALA A 563 26.42 16.85 15.78
N LYS A 564 27.53 16.50 16.43
CA LYS A 564 28.38 15.37 16.00
C LYS A 564 27.61 14.05 16.00
N ARG A 565 26.80 13.80 17.03
CA ARG A 565 25.98 12.60 17.15
C ARG A 565 24.97 12.50 16.00
N GLU A 566 24.27 13.59 15.71
CA GLU A 566 23.28 13.61 14.64
C GLU A 566 23.92 13.53 13.25
N ARG A 567 25.09 14.15 13.01
CA ARG A 567 25.87 13.97 11.76
C ARG A 567 26.28 12.51 11.54
N SER A 568 26.68 11.81 12.59
CA SER A 568 27.02 10.38 12.50
C SER A 568 25.81 9.57 12.01
N LYS A 569 24.62 9.84 12.51
CA LYS A 569 23.39 9.17 12.07
C LYS A 569 23.00 9.54 10.64
N GLY A 570 23.15 10.80 10.24
CA GLY A 570 22.90 11.27 8.89
C GLY A 570 23.90 10.81 7.83
N GLY A 571 25.09 10.39 8.24
CA GLY A 571 26.15 9.90 7.34
C GLY A 571 26.26 8.36 7.25
N GLN A 572 25.51 7.63 8.08
CA GLN A 572 25.51 6.16 8.07
C GLN A 572 24.56 5.62 6.99
N LYS A 573 25.02 5.69 5.73
CA LYS A 573 24.55 4.82 4.64
C LYS A 573 25.64 4.58 3.62
#